data_f31aecc626d323fdbdf8c417d7608085
#
_entry.id   f31aecc626d323fdbdf8c417d7608085
#
_cell.length_a   1.000
_cell.length_b   1.000
_cell.length_c   1.000
_cell.angle_alpha   90.00
_cell.angle_beta   90.00
_cell.angle_gamma   90.00
#
_symmetry.space_group_name_H-M   'P 1'
#
loop_
_entity.id
_entity.type
_entity.pdbx_description
1 polymer ?
#
loop_
_entity_poly.entity_id
_entity_poly.type
_entity_poly.pdbx_seq_one_letter_code
_entity_poly.pdbx_strand_id
1 'polypeptide(L)'
;MDHRGCGRSDHDFADVSIAANAADIVQLVDHLGLNDVVVNGWSLGGAVATHAASLLGGRCAGLILTAGASPIYTQKSDLPIGGMPADVEGNVAAMNDDRVNFLTILATAICAKPPTDAVLAWMAGAFINSSARVSSTLGELAHLDQRDMMMALETPILSIICGQDGFVSPDISRWVAENHPRATGVEFPDSGHAPFIEVREGYLAALNDFISHL
;
A
#
# COMPACT_ATOMS: atom_id res chain seq x y z
N MET A 1 -2.33 8.57 -10.29
CA MET A 1 -3.42 9.46 -9.87
C MET A 1 -3.34 9.64 -8.37
N ASP A 2 -3.81 10.77 -7.84
CA ASP A 2 -3.96 10.90 -6.39
C ASP A 2 -5.28 10.25 -5.98
N HIS A 3 -5.28 9.54 -4.83
CA HIS A 3 -6.50 8.97 -4.27
C HIS A 3 -7.51 10.08 -3.94
N ARG A 4 -8.79 9.71 -3.88
CA ARG A 4 -9.83 10.64 -3.41
C ARG A 4 -9.49 11.17 -2.01
N GLY A 5 -9.61 12.46 -1.81
CA GLY A 5 -9.20 13.14 -0.58
C GLY A 5 -7.71 13.39 -0.46
N CYS A 6 -6.88 13.11 -1.47
CA CYS A 6 -5.43 13.28 -1.43
C CYS A 6 -4.91 14.15 -2.57
N GLY A 7 -3.81 14.87 -2.30
CA GLY A 7 -3.04 15.58 -3.31
C GLY A 7 -3.86 16.59 -4.10
N ARG A 8 -3.96 16.40 -5.42
CA ARG A 8 -4.73 17.25 -6.34
C ARG A 8 -6.12 16.71 -6.69
N SER A 9 -6.47 15.52 -6.19
CA SER A 9 -7.84 15.02 -6.28
C SER A 9 -8.76 15.81 -5.35
N ASP A 10 -10.07 15.81 -5.65
CA ASP A 10 -11.05 16.47 -4.79
C ASP A 10 -11.01 15.94 -3.37
N HIS A 11 -11.18 16.83 -2.39
CA HIS A 11 -11.11 16.53 -0.96
C HIS A 11 -12.48 16.30 -0.32
N ASP A 12 -13.57 16.55 -1.04
CA ASP A 12 -14.94 16.50 -0.52
C ASP A 12 -15.70 15.23 -0.94
N PHE A 13 -15.04 14.08 -0.85
CA PHE A 13 -15.68 12.79 -1.02
C PHE A 13 -16.31 12.32 0.29
N ALA A 14 -17.58 11.89 0.22
CA ALA A 14 -18.24 11.25 1.36
C ALA A 14 -17.69 9.83 1.62
N ASP A 15 -17.38 9.11 0.55
CA ASP A 15 -16.81 7.77 0.57
C ASP A 15 -15.34 7.82 0.11
N VAL A 16 -14.43 7.52 1.03
CA VAL A 16 -12.98 7.40 0.79
C VAL A 16 -12.48 5.97 1.07
N SER A 17 -13.38 4.98 1.04
CA SER A 17 -13.06 3.58 1.32
C SER A 17 -12.00 3.00 0.38
N ILE A 18 -11.39 1.89 0.78
CA ILE A 18 -10.48 1.10 -0.07
C ILE A 18 -11.20 0.72 -1.36
N ALA A 19 -12.46 0.28 -1.28
CA ALA A 19 -13.24 -0.11 -2.43
C ALA A 19 -13.51 1.07 -3.38
N ALA A 20 -13.83 2.25 -2.85
CA ALA A 20 -14.07 3.44 -3.65
C ALA A 20 -12.80 3.92 -4.38
N ASN A 21 -11.64 3.89 -3.71
CA ASN A 21 -10.36 4.19 -4.33
C ASN A 21 -9.99 3.18 -5.43
N ALA A 22 -10.27 1.89 -5.22
CA ALA A 22 -10.08 0.86 -6.25
C ALA A 22 -10.98 1.09 -7.47
N ALA A 23 -12.24 1.46 -7.26
CA ALA A 23 -13.16 1.80 -8.35
C ALA A 23 -12.70 3.01 -9.16
N ASP A 24 -12.09 4.02 -8.53
CA ASP A 24 -11.50 5.16 -9.24
C ASP A 24 -10.35 4.75 -10.18
N ILE A 25 -9.52 3.79 -9.76
CA ILE A 25 -8.47 3.24 -10.62
C ILE A 25 -9.10 2.59 -11.87
N VAL A 26 -10.14 1.78 -11.69
CA VAL A 26 -10.85 1.15 -12.80
C VAL A 26 -11.45 2.19 -13.74
N GLN A 27 -12.13 3.21 -13.20
CA GLN A 27 -12.70 4.30 -14.00
C GLN A 27 -11.62 5.06 -14.78
N LEU A 28 -10.44 5.28 -14.21
CA LEU A 28 -9.33 5.91 -14.91
C LEU A 28 -8.82 5.03 -16.05
N VAL A 29 -8.68 3.74 -15.83
CA VAL A 29 -8.28 2.75 -16.85
C VAL A 29 -9.31 2.74 -17.99
N ASP A 30 -10.61 2.75 -17.67
CA ASP A 30 -11.72 2.81 -18.64
C ASP A 30 -11.68 4.12 -19.43
N HIS A 31 -11.54 5.25 -18.74
CA HIS A 31 -11.52 6.58 -19.37
C HIS A 31 -10.34 6.75 -20.36
N LEU A 32 -9.21 6.16 -20.04
CA LEU A 32 -8.01 6.22 -20.88
C LEU A 32 -7.96 5.09 -21.92
N GLY A 33 -8.90 4.16 -21.89
CA GLY A 33 -8.93 3.01 -22.80
C GLY A 33 -7.71 2.09 -22.67
N LEU A 34 -7.16 1.95 -21.44
CA LEU A 34 -5.97 1.17 -21.19
C LEU A 34 -6.28 -0.32 -21.05
N ASN A 35 -5.34 -1.13 -21.54
CA ASN A 35 -5.24 -2.56 -21.32
C ASN A 35 -3.81 -2.86 -20.86
N ASP A 36 -3.60 -4.05 -20.30
CA ASP A 36 -2.28 -4.51 -19.85
C ASP A 36 -1.63 -3.55 -18.82
N VAL A 37 -2.44 -3.08 -17.86
CA VAL A 37 -1.96 -2.15 -16.83
C VAL A 37 -1.25 -2.88 -15.69
N VAL A 38 -0.17 -2.30 -15.19
CA VAL A 38 0.48 -2.73 -13.95
C VAL A 38 0.02 -1.79 -12.82
N VAL A 39 -0.53 -2.37 -11.77
CA VAL A 39 -0.96 -1.62 -10.58
C VAL A 39 0.07 -1.79 -9.48
N ASN A 40 0.63 -0.70 -8.98
CA ASN A 40 1.57 -0.71 -7.85
C ASN A 40 0.92 -0.04 -6.63
N GLY A 41 0.85 -0.76 -5.53
CA GLY A 41 0.32 -0.28 -4.26
C GLY A 41 1.37 -0.30 -3.15
N TRP A 42 1.64 0.88 -2.56
CA TRP A 42 2.50 1.01 -1.40
C TRP A 42 1.67 1.11 -0.12
N SER A 43 2.06 0.36 0.93
CA SER A 43 1.39 0.44 2.23
C SER A 43 -0.11 0.17 2.13
N LEU A 44 -0.98 1.03 2.67
CA LEU A 44 -2.44 1.01 2.48
C LEU A 44 -2.82 0.90 1.00
N GLY A 45 -2.04 1.53 0.10
CA GLY A 45 -2.22 1.41 -1.34
C GLY A 45 -2.13 -0.02 -1.85
N GLY A 46 -1.48 -0.93 -1.12
CA GLY A 46 -1.48 -2.36 -1.43
C GLY A 46 -2.88 -2.98 -1.35
N ALA A 47 -3.66 -2.61 -0.33
CA ALA A 47 -5.05 -3.05 -0.20
C ALA A 47 -5.93 -2.50 -1.34
N VAL A 48 -5.73 -1.22 -1.71
CA VAL A 48 -6.41 -0.60 -2.85
C VAL A 48 -6.02 -1.28 -4.16
N ALA A 49 -4.72 -1.53 -4.37
CA ALA A 49 -4.20 -2.14 -5.59
C ALA A 49 -4.69 -3.59 -5.78
N THR A 50 -4.74 -4.37 -4.71
CA THR A 50 -5.30 -5.73 -4.73
C THR A 50 -6.78 -5.72 -5.13
N HIS A 51 -7.56 -4.81 -4.55
CA HIS A 51 -8.97 -4.66 -4.92
C HIS A 51 -9.13 -4.19 -6.37
N ALA A 52 -8.32 -3.20 -6.81
CA ALA A 52 -8.35 -2.73 -8.19
C ALA A 52 -7.98 -3.86 -9.19
N ALA A 53 -6.95 -4.66 -8.88
CA ALA A 53 -6.55 -5.80 -9.70
C ALA A 53 -7.69 -6.82 -9.85
N SER A 54 -8.43 -7.09 -8.77
CA SER A 54 -9.60 -7.99 -8.82
C SER A 54 -10.72 -7.47 -9.72
N LEU A 55 -10.95 -6.14 -9.72
CA LEU A 55 -11.97 -5.51 -10.57
C LEU A 55 -11.54 -5.39 -12.04
N LEU A 56 -10.25 -5.19 -12.29
CA LEU A 56 -9.68 -5.10 -13.64
C LEU A 56 -9.64 -6.47 -14.34
N GLY A 57 -9.50 -7.54 -13.57
CA GLY A 57 -9.41 -8.88 -14.12
C GLY A 57 -8.29 -9.01 -15.16
N GLY A 58 -8.57 -9.55 -16.33
CA GLY A 58 -7.58 -9.75 -17.41
C GLY A 58 -6.90 -8.48 -17.95
N ARG A 59 -7.36 -7.29 -17.57
CA ARG A 59 -6.69 -6.02 -17.92
C ARG A 59 -5.56 -5.66 -16.96
N CYS A 60 -5.46 -6.33 -15.83
CA CYS A 60 -4.35 -6.18 -14.91
C CYS A 60 -3.24 -7.14 -15.31
N ALA A 61 -2.24 -6.66 -16.03
CA ALA A 61 -1.09 -7.45 -16.45
C ALA A 61 -0.17 -7.82 -15.28
N GLY A 62 -0.08 -6.97 -14.25
CA GLY A 62 0.73 -7.22 -13.07
C GLY A 62 0.28 -6.42 -11.86
N LEU A 63 0.44 -7.01 -10.66
CA LEU A 63 0.22 -6.37 -9.36
C LEU A 63 1.55 -6.27 -8.62
N ILE A 64 1.91 -5.08 -8.18
CA ILE A 64 3.11 -4.86 -7.36
C ILE A 64 2.66 -4.40 -5.97
N LEU A 65 3.07 -5.13 -4.95
CA LEU A 65 2.82 -4.80 -3.55
C LEU A 65 4.13 -4.31 -2.91
N THR A 66 4.29 -3.01 -2.86
CA THR A 66 5.47 -2.37 -2.24
C THR A 66 5.19 -2.19 -0.74
N ALA A 67 5.74 -3.08 0.11
CA ALA A 67 5.42 -3.09 1.54
C ALA A 67 3.89 -2.98 1.76
N GLY A 68 3.12 -3.75 0.99
CA GLY A 68 1.67 -3.58 0.85
C GLY A 68 0.89 -4.12 2.04
N ALA A 69 -0.08 -3.36 2.54
CA ALA A 69 -1.02 -3.79 3.59
C ALA A 69 -2.12 -4.71 3.01
N SER A 70 -1.72 -5.80 2.38
CA SER A 70 -2.59 -6.78 1.73
C SER A 70 -1.90 -8.16 1.69
N PRO A 71 -2.62 -9.28 1.86
CA PRO A 71 -4.09 -9.40 1.92
C PRO A 71 -4.70 -9.08 3.29
N ILE A 72 -3.90 -8.95 4.32
CA ILE A 72 -4.29 -8.51 5.67
C ILE A 72 -3.32 -7.41 6.13
N TYR A 73 -3.69 -6.69 7.18
CA TYR A 73 -2.79 -5.76 7.87
C TYR A 73 -2.66 -6.12 9.34
N THR A 74 -3.74 -6.58 9.94
CA THR A 74 -3.78 -7.04 11.32
C THR A 74 -3.92 -8.55 11.37
N GLN A 75 -3.41 -9.16 12.43
CA GLN A 75 -3.46 -10.59 12.64
C GLN A 75 -4.91 -11.11 12.65
N LYS A 76 -5.07 -12.35 12.17
CA LYS A 76 -6.32 -13.10 12.23
C LYS A 76 -6.11 -14.33 13.12
N SER A 77 -7.20 -14.91 13.63
CA SER A 77 -7.12 -16.07 14.53
C SER A 77 -6.44 -17.29 13.90
N ASP A 78 -6.53 -17.42 12.57
CA ASP A 78 -5.95 -18.48 11.75
C ASP A 78 -4.64 -18.05 11.05
N LEU A 79 -4.27 -16.78 11.11
CA LEU A 79 -3.05 -16.23 10.53
C LEU A 79 -2.49 -15.14 11.46
N PRO A 80 -1.64 -15.51 12.43
CA PRO A 80 -1.18 -14.59 13.47
C PRO A 80 0.02 -13.72 13.02
N ILE A 81 -0.05 -13.12 11.81
CA ILE A 81 0.92 -12.17 11.26
C ILE A 81 0.30 -10.77 11.16
N GLY A 82 1.11 -9.73 11.21
CA GLY A 82 0.65 -8.35 11.20
C GLY A 82 0.46 -7.76 12.59
N GLY A 83 -0.04 -6.52 12.65
CA GLY A 83 -0.31 -5.79 13.90
C GLY A 83 -1.62 -6.21 14.57
N MET A 84 -1.99 -5.45 15.63
CA MET A 84 -3.28 -5.63 16.30
C MET A 84 -4.31 -4.65 15.73
N PRO A 85 -5.61 -5.02 15.65
CA PRO A 85 -6.66 -4.07 15.28
C PRO A 85 -6.67 -2.80 16.16
N ALA A 86 -6.42 -2.96 17.46
CA ALA A 86 -6.35 -1.84 18.40
C ALA A 86 -5.24 -0.82 18.08
N ASP A 87 -4.13 -1.24 17.46
CA ASP A 87 -3.06 -0.33 17.03
C ASP A 87 -3.55 0.58 15.89
N VAL A 88 -4.33 0.03 14.96
CA VAL A 88 -4.95 0.81 13.88
C VAL A 88 -5.96 1.82 14.43
N GLU A 89 -6.81 1.38 15.35
CA GLU A 89 -7.80 2.25 16.00
C GLU A 89 -7.11 3.38 16.79
N GLY A 90 -6.03 3.07 17.49
CA GLY A 90 -5.19 4.05 18.20
C GLY A 90 -4.55 5.07 17.24
N ASN A 91 -4.03 4.62 16.10
CA ASN A 91 -3.46 5.50 15.08
C ASN A 91 -4.52 6.41 14.45
N VAL A 92 -5.72 5.90 14.18
CA VAL A 92 -6.86 6.70 13.69
C VAL A 92 -7.26 7.75 14.72
N ALA A 93 -7.34 7.39 15.98
CA ALA A 93 -7.65 8.33 17.06
C ALA A 93 -6.61 9.44 17.18
N ALA A 94 -5.31 9.08 17.18
CA ALA A 94 -4.20 10.03 17.23
C ALA A 94 -4.18 10.97 16.00
N MET A 95 -4.45 10.41 14.81
CA MET A 95 -4.56 11.19 13.57
C MET A 95 -5.73 12.16 13.59
N ASN A 96 -6.83 11.83 14.24
CA ASN A 96 -7.99 12.72 14.37
C ASN A 96 -7.80 13.78 15.47
N ASP A 97 -7.01 13.51 16.50
CA ASP A 97 -6.71 14.41 17.61
C ASP A 97 -5.70 15.50 17.19
N ASP A 98 -4.54 15.11 16.70
CA ASP A 98 -3.51 16.03 16.19
C ASP A 98 -2.92 15.53 14.86
N ARG A 99 -3.64 15.80 13.79
CA ARG A 99 -3.32 15.33 12.45
C ARG A 99 -1.93 15.75 11.97
N VAL A 100 -1.57 17.01 12.18
CA VAL A 100 -0.30 17.56 11.66
C VAL A 100 0.88 16.90 12.37
N ASN A 101 0.80 16.79 13.69
CA ASN A 101 1.83 16.13 14.48
C ASN A 101 1.92 14.64 14.15
N PHE A 102 0.78 13.93 14.08
CA PHE A 102 0.75 12.51 13.71
C PHE A 102 1.42 12.24 12.37
N LEU A 103 1.04 12.98 11.31
CA LEU A 103 1.60 12.79 9.97
C LEU A 103 3.07 13.21 9.86
N THR A 104 3.51 14.17 10.66
CA THR A 104 4.92 14.55 10.76
C THR A 104 5.75 13.43 11.41
N ILE A 105 5.26 12.87 12.52
CA ILE A 105 5.90 11.73 13.18
C ILE A 105 5.94 10.52 12.23
N LEU A 106 4.84 10.23 11.55
CA LEU A 106 4.76 9.17 10.55
C LEU A 106 5.86 9.32 9.49
N ALA A 107 6.05 10.53 8.95
CA ALA A 107 7.09 10.80 7.95
C ALA A 107 8.50 10.53 8.48
N THR A 108 8.77 10.78 9.77
CA THR A 108 10.09 10.53 10.37
C THR A 108 10.36 9.05 10.59
N ALA A 109 9.32 8.24 10.85
CA ALA A 109 9.44 6.83 11.22
C ALA A 109 9.42 5.87 10.00
N ILE A 110 9.15 6.39 8.81
CA ILE A 110 8.87 5.55 7.62
C ILE A 110 10.10 4.83 7.09
N CYS A 111 11.30 5.39 7.29
CA CYS A 111 12.56 4.79 6.86
C CYS A 111 13.28 4.13 8.05
N ALA A 112 13.99 3.03 7.80
CA ALA A 112 14.84 2.38 8.80
C ALA A 112 15.98 3.30 9.26
N LYS A 113 16.47 4.14 8.34
CA LYS A 113 17.44 5.19 8.64
C LYS A 113 16.83 6.54 8.34
N PRO A 114 17.00 7.56 9.22
CA PRO A 114 16.45 8.88 8.98
C PRO A 114 16.87 9.42 7.60
N PRO A 115 15.93 9.77 6.73
CA PRO A 115 16.26 10.40 5.45
C PRO A 115 16.72 11.85 5.67
N THR A 116 17.15 12.52 4.60
CA THR A 116 17.53 13.94 4.68
C THR A 116 16.33 14.82 5.06
N ASP A 117 16.58 15.99 5.66
CA ASP A 117 15.54 16.95 6.04
C ASP A 117 14.65 17.34 4.84
N ALA A 118 15.23 17.43 3.64
CA ALA A 118 14.49 17.74 2.41
C ALA A 118 13.49 16.63 2.06
N VAL A 119 13.88 15.36 2.21
CA VAL A 119 13.00 14.20 1.98
C VAL A 119 11.92 14.14 3.06
N LEU A 120 12.27 14.39 4.32
CA LEU A 120 11.29 14.45 5.41
C LEU A 120 10.23 15.52 5.17
N ALA A 121 10.67 16.75 4.82
CA ALA A 121 9.76 17.86 4.54
C ALA A 121 8.83 17.54 3.35
N TRP A 122 9.37 16.92 2.30
CA TRP A 122 8.58 16.49 1.14
C TRP A 122 7.54 15.42 1.54
N MET A 123 7.91 14.40 2.30
CA MET A 123 7.00 13.34 2.73
C MET A 123 5.91 13.86 3.67
N ALA A 124 6.29 14.64 4.68
CA ALA A 124 5.34 15.26 5.59
C ALA A 124 4.34 16.16 4.85
N GLY A 125 4.83 16.96 3.90
CA GLY A 125 3.98 17.78 3.05
C GLY A 125 3.01 16.97 2.20
N ALA A 126 3.47 15.85 1.63
CA ALA A 126 2.62 14.94 0.86
C ALA A 126 1.52 14.30 1.74
N PHE A 127 1.84 13.87 2.95
CA PHE A 127 0.86 13.28 3.88
C PHE A 127 -0.14 14.31 4.40
N ILE A 128 0.33 15.51 4.77
CA ILE A 128 -0.53 16.59 5.27
C ILE A 128 -1.51 17.07 4.18
N ASN A 129 -1.10 17.00 2.91
CA ASN A 129 -1.97 17.35 1.79
C ASN A 129 -2.99 16.26 1.48
N SER A 130 -3.78 15.90 2.49
CA SER A 130 -4.89 14.96 2.39
C SER A 130 -6.04 15.39 3.31
N SER A 131 -7.27 15.01 2.95
CA SER A 131 -8.47 15.28 3.74
C SER A 131 -8.43 14.57 5.10
N ALA A 132 -9.04 15.15 6.11
CA ALA A 132 -9.22 14.49 7.40
C ALA A 132 -10.02 13.17 7.29
N ARG A 133 -10.88 13.04 6.28
CA ARG A 133 -11.67 11.82 6.03
C ARG A 133 -10.82 10.59 5.68
N VAL A 134 -9.58 10.77 5.21
CA VAL A 134 -8.65 9.67 4.88
C VAL A 134 -8.31 8.82 6.11
N SER A 135 -8.50 9.32 7.33
CA SER A 135 -8.37 8.52 8.54
C SER A 135 -9.32 7.32 8.57
N SER A 136 -10.51 7.42 7.96
CA SER A 136 -11.44 6.29 7.85
C SER A 136 -10.93 5.19 6.92
N THR A 137 -10.22 5.55 5.83
CA THR A 137 -9.57 4.57 4.95
C THR A 137 -8.49 3.79 5.70
N LEU A 138 -7.69 4.48 6.53
CA LEU A 138 -6.72 3.84 7.40
C LEU A 138 -7.41 2.88 8.39
N GLY A 139 -8.55 3.29 8.94
CA GLY A 139 -9.34 2.48 9.88
C GLY A 139 -9.83 1.15 9.31
N GLU A 140 -10.08 1.07 8.00
CA GLU A 140 -10.50 -0.20 7.36
C GLU A 140 -9.44 -1.30 7.51
N LEU A 141 -8.16 -0.94 7.63
CA LEU A 141 -7.07 -1.90 7.80
C LEU A 141 -7.20 -2.73 9.08
N ALA A 142 -7.90 -2.24 10.11
CA ALA A 142 -8.12 -2.97 11.35
C ALA A 142 -8.81 -4.33 11.14
N HIS A 143 -9.70 -4.40 10.15
CA HIS A 143 -10.52 -5.59 9.89
C HIS A 143 -10.36 -6.13 8.47
N LEU A 144 -9.44 -5.56 7.68
CA LEU A 144 -9.19 -6.00 6.31
C LEU A 144 -8.86 -7.49 6.24
N ASP A 145 -9.55 -8.18 5.34
CA ASP A 145 -9.22 -9.54 4.92
C ASP A 145 -9.53 -9.69 3.42
N GLN A 146 -8.49 -9.69 2.63
CA GLN A 146 -8.55 -9.84 1.17
C GLN A 146 -7.94 -11.17 0.72
N ARG A 147 -7.76 -12.15 1.62
CA ARG A 147 -7.11 -13.42 1.29
C ARG A 147 -7.81 -14.16 0.17
N ASP A 148 -9.12 -14.30 0.24
CA ASP A 148 -9.89 -14.98 -0.82
C ASP A 148 -9.79 -14.22 -2.15
N MET A 149 -9.87 -12.87 -2.09
CA MET A 149 -9.70 -12.01 -3.26
C MET A 149 -8.30 -12.17 -3.86
N MET A 150 -7.25 -12.13 -3.04
CA MET A 150 -5.87 -12.31 -3.47
C MET A 150 -5.66 -13.67 -4.13
N MET A 151 -6.12 -14.75 -3.50
CA MET A 151 -5.94 -16.11 -4.00
C MET A 151 -6.72 -16.39 -5.30
N ALA A 152 -7.75 -15.60 -5.59
CA ALA A 152 -8.51 -15.68 -6.83
C ALA A 152 -7.86 -14.90 -8.01
N LEU A 153 -6.82 -14.11 -7.76
CA LEU A 153 -6.13 -13.37 -8.82
C LEU A 153 -5.35 -14.34 -9.73
N GLU A 154 -5.52 -14.16 -11.02
CA GLU A 154 -4.69 -14.83 -12.03
C GLU A 154 -3.51 -13.96 -12.50
N THR A 155 -3.47 -12.73 -12.00
CA THR A 155 -2.45 -11.71 -12.28
C THR A 155 -1.12 -12.09 -11.63
N PRO A 156 0.04 -12.00 -12.33
CA PRO A 156 1.36 -12.07 -11.70
C PRO A 156 1.52 -11.01 -10.61
N ILE A 157 2.15 -11.40 -9.50
CA ILE A 157 2.34 -10.51 -8.33
C ILE A 157 3.83 -10.38 -8.01
N LEU A 158 4.30 -9.14 -7.85
CA LEU A 158 5.58 -8.84 -7.24
C LEU A 158 5.34 -8.36 -5.81
N SER A 159 5.84 -9.11 -4.83
CA SER A 159 5.79 -8.73 -3.41
C SER A 159 7.16 -8.17 -2.98
N ILE A 160 7.22 -6.87 -2.73
CA ILE A 160 8.42 -6.20 -2.21
C ILE A 160 8.39 -6.25 -0.69
N ILE A 161 9.37 -6.94 -0.14
CA ILE A 161 9.50 -7.23 1.30
C ILE A 161 10.54 -6.29 1.88
N CYS A 162 10.16 -5.49 2.87
CA CYS A 162 11.03 -4.55 3.56
C CYS A 162 11.37 -5.10 4.96
N GLY A 163 12.62 -5.55 5.18
CA GLY A 163 12.99 -6.32 6.36
C GLY A 163 12.97 -5.54 7.68
N GLN A 164 13.11 -4.21 7.62
CA GLN A 164 13.07 -3.30 8.79
C GLN A 164 11.78 -2.47 8.82
N ASP A 165 10.71 -2.93 8.17
CA ASP A 165 9.44 -2.22 8.13
C ASP A 165 8.75 -2.24 9.50
N GLY A 166 8.55 -1.05 10.07
CA GLY A 166 7.85 -0.86 11.35
C GLY A 166 6.34 -0.62 11.22
N PHE A 167 5.81 -0.55 9.98
CA PHE A 167 4.40 -0.25 9.71
C PHE A 167 3.64 -1.45 9.15
N VAL A 168 4.16 -2.07 8.11
CA VAL A 168 3.59 -3.30 7.54
C VAL A 168 4.54 -4.44 7.87
N SER A 169 4.09 -5.41 8.67
CA SER A 169 4.91 -6.57 9.00
C SER A 169 5.48 -7.21 7.73
N PRO A 170 6.80 -7.40 7.63
CA PRO A 170 7.41 -8.10 6.49
C PRO A 170 6.82 -9.49 6.23
N ASP A 171 6.28 -10.13 7.27
CA ASP A 171 5.67 -11.46 7.17
C ASP A 171 4.39 -11.45 6.31
N ILE A 172 3.71 -10.32 6.20
CA ILE A 172 2.56 -10.17 5.29
C ILE A 172 3.03 -10.29 3.84
N SER A 173 4.09 -9.55 3.48
CA SER A 173 4.66 -9.61 2.13
C SER A 173 5.30 -10.97 1.82
N ARG A 174 5.95 -11.61 2.82
CA ARG A 174 6.48 -12.98 2.69
C ARG A 174 5.35 -13.97 2.47
N TRP A 175 4.27 -13.85 3.23
CA TRP A 175 3.11 -14.73 3.07
C TRP A 175 2.56 -14.69 1.64
N VAL A 176 2.45 -13.51 1.03
CA VAL A 176 2.02 -13.39 -0.38
C VAL A 176 2.97 -14.13 -1.31
N ALA A 177 4.29 -13.90 -1.16
CA ALA A 177 5.31 -14.52 -2.00
C ALA A 177 5.34 -16.06 -1.89
N GLU A 178 5.04 -16.60 -0.70
CA GLU A 178 5.10 -18.03 -0.41
C GLU A 178 3.80 -18.77 -0.74
N ASN A 179 2.66 -18.11 -0.67
CA ASN A 179 1.36 -18.79 -0.76
C ASN A 179 0.63 -18.53 -2.08
N HIS A 180 0.87 -17.41 -2.76
CA HIS A 180 0.22 -17.15 -4.04
C HIS A 180 1.01 -17.77 -5.21
N PRO A 181 0.38 -18.62 -6.06
CA PRO A 181 1.09 -19.43 -7.08
C PRO A 181 1.77 -18.60 -8.18
N ARG A 182 1.40 -17.33 -8.34
CA ARG A 182 1.96 -16.41 -9.34
C ARG A 182 2.71 -15.24 -8.70
N ALA A 183 3.05 -15.33 -7.42
CA ALA A 183 3.81 -14.30 -6.75
C ALA A 183 5.33 -14.59 -6.77
N THR A 184 6.10 -13.52 -6.89
CA THR A 184 7.55 -13.50 -6.68
C THR A 184 7.87 -12.49 -5.58
N GLY A 185 8.68 -12.90 -4.60
CA GLY A 185 9.15 -12.02 -3.53
C GLY A 185 10.53 -11.46 -3.83
N VAL A 186 10.71 -10.15 -3.56
CA VAL A 186 12.04 -9.52 -3.53
C VAL A 186 12.21 -8.86 -2.18
N GLU A 187 13.20 -9.31 -1.41
CA GLU A 187 13.44 -8.82 -0.06
C GLU A 187 14.62 -7.84 -0.01
N PHE A 188 14.39 -6.71 0.67
CA PHE A 188 15.38 -5.72 1.04
C PHE A 188 15.54 -5.74 2.57
N PRO A 189 16.45 -6.55 3.12
CA PRO A 189 16.52 -6.82 4.55
C PRO A 189 16.86 -5.60 5.42
N ASP A 190 17.52 -4.60 4.84
CA ASP A 190 17.93 -3.36 5.54
C ASP A 190 17.00 -2.16 5.26
N SER A 191 15.93 -2.34 4.48
CA SER A 191 14.97 -1.28 4.16
C SER A 191 13.85 -1.22 5.17
N GLY A 192 13.48 0.00 5.55
CA GLY A 192 12.21 0.30 6.20
C GLY A 192 11.06 0.34 5.19
N HIS A 193 10.01 1.07 5.54
CA HIS A 193 8.75 1.09 4.80
C HIS A 193 8.81 1.77 3.40
N ALA A 194 9.88 2.52 3.11
CA ALA A 194 10.03 3.30 1.88
C ALA A 194 11.21 2.83 1.00
N PRO A 195 11.16 1.62 0.40
CA PRO A 195 12.28 1.06 -0.37
C PRO A 195 12.67 1.93 -1.57
N PHE A 196 11.73 2.67 -2.14
CA PHE A 196 11.97 3.61 -3.25
C PHE A 196 12.81 4.84 -2.84
N ILE A 197 12.99 5.06 -1.53
CA ILE A 197 13.89 6.08 -0.97
C ILE A 197 15.19 5.41 -0.51
N GLU A 198 15.09 4.34 0.25
CA GLU A 198 16.21 3.75 1.00
C GLU A 198 17.11 2.86 0.16
N VAL A 199 16.53 2.10 -0.79
CA VAL A 199 17.23 1.13 -1.65
C VAL A 199 16.83 1.31 -3.11
N ARG A 200 16.75 2.55 -3.53
CA ARG A 200 16.17 3.00 -4.80
C ARG A 200 16.62 2.20 -6.01
N GLU A 201 17.93 1.95 -6.16
CA GLU A 201 18.47 1.25 -7.33
C GLU A 201 17.99 -0.20 -7.39
N GLY A 202 18.05 -0.92 -6.25
CA GLY A 202 17.55 -2.28 -6.13
C GLY A 202 16.04 -2.37 -6.34
N TYR A 203 15.29 -1.41 -5.77
CA TYR A 203 13.85 -1.32 -5.96
C TYR A 203 13.47 -1.14 -7.44
N LEU A 204 14.11 -0.19 -8.14
CA LEU A 204 13.86 0.04 -9.56
C LEU A 204 14.26 -1.17 -10.42
N ALA A 205 15.35 -1.85 -10.07
CA ALA A 205 15.77 -3.08 -10.78
C ALA A 205 14.71 -4.18 -10.62
N ALA A 206 14.17 -4.39 -9.42
CA ALA A 206 13.12 -5.37 -9.18
C ALA A 206 11.82 -5.05 -9.97
N LEU A 207 11.44 -3.78 -10.04
CA LEU A 207 10.27 -3.36 -10.84
C LEU A 207 10.51 -3.61 -12.33
N ASN A 208 11.66 -3.22 -12.86
CA ASN A 208 11.99 -3.38 -14.27
C ASN A 208 12.07 -4.86 -14.67
N ASP A 209 12.68 -5.68 -13.83
CA ASP A 209 12.75 -7.12 -14.05
C ASP A 209 11.34 -7.72 -14.10
N PHE A 210 10.50 -7.45 -13.13
CA PHE A 210 9.12 -7.93 -13.10
C PHE A 210 8.33 -7.50 -14.34
N ILE A 211 8.35 -6.21 -14.69
CA ILE A 211 7.58 -5.66 -15.82
C ILE A 211 8.08 -6.26 -17.16
N SER A 212 9.38 -6.55 -17.29
CA SER A 212 9.93 -7.12 -18.53
C SER A 212 9.53 -8.57 -18.78
N HIS A 213 8.96 -9.26 -17.79
CA HIS A 213 8.51 -10.65 -17.88
C HIS A 213 6.96 -10.80 -17.89
N LEU A 214 6.23 -9.70 -17.97
CA LEU A 214 4.77 -9.70 -18.18
C LEU A 214 4.45 -9.83 -19.67
#